data_b642ff878180165bdb80e127bf2e9630
#
_entry.id   b642ff878180165bdb80e127bf2e9630
#
_cell.length_a   1.000
_cell.length_b   1.000
_cell.length_c   1.000
_cell.angle_alpha   90.00
_cell.angle_beta   90.00
_cell.angle_gamma   90.00
#
_symmetry.space_group_name_H-M   'P 1'
#
loop_
_entity.id
_entity.type
_entity.pdbx_description
1 polymer ?
#
loop_
_entity_poly.entity_id
_entity_poly.type
_entity_poly.pdbx_seq_one_letter_code
_entity_poly.pdbx_strand_id
1 'polypeptide(L)'
;MVNMVMEEIHKMGIKGITICASSLGKAHDPIVPMIEDGTVTCNVVVGSDGIITGAQGGHPDTAAGAKCTIVIAPLLQGRIPAICTNVTTVTTPGETVDVVITDYGIAINPRRQDLIECMKDSGLPLCTIEELRDQAYAITGEPDPVQFGDKVVGIIEARDGSIMDVVREVKEYSFD
;
A
#
# COMPACT_ATOMS: atom_id res chain seq x y z
N MET A 1 -12.37 -9.50 -6.82
CA MET A 1 -11.03 -9.18 -7.36
C MET A 1 -9.92 -9.96 -6.66
N VAL A 2 -9.76 -9.89 -5.32
CA VAL A 2 -8.65 -10.56 -4.60
C VAL A 2 -8.53 -12.04 -4.95
N ASN A 3 -9.62 -12.82 -4.82
CA ASN A 3 -9.60 -14.25 -5.13
C ASN A 3 -9.19 -14.54 -6.59
N MET A 4 -9.61 -13.71 -7.53
CA MET A 4 -9.25 -13.86 -8.94
C MET A 4 -7.75 -13.60 -9.18
N VAL A 5 -7.20 -12.57 -8.53
CA VAL A 5 -5.74 -12.31 -8.55
C VAL A 5 -4.98 -13.49 -7.96
N MET A 6 -5.45 -14.02 -6.83
CA MET A 6 -4.84 -15.17 -6.17
C MET A 6 -4.87 -16.42 -7.06
N GLU A 7 -5.97 -16.65 -7.78
CA GLU A 7 -6.08 -17.77 -8.72
C GLU A 7 -5.04 -17.67 -9.84
N GLU A 8 -4.81 -16.47 -10.41
CA GLU A 8 -3.79 -16.28 -11.43
C GLU A 8 -2.37 -16.48 -10.88
N ILE A 9 -2.08 -15.94 -9.70
CA ILE A 9 -0.78 -16.12 -9.04
C ILE A 9 -0.52 -17.60 -8.70
N HIS A 10 -1.54 -18.34 -8.26
CA HIS A 10 -1.42 -19.77 -7.98
C HIS A 10 -1.15 -20.60 -9.24
N LYS A 11 -1.72 -20.22 -10.40
CA LYS A 11 -1.42 -20.88 -11.69
C LYS A 11 0.07 -20.75 -12.06
N MET A 12 0.74 -19.69 -11.63
CA MET A 12 2.18 -19.50 -11.83
C MET A 12 3.04 -20.35 -10.88
N GLY A 13 2.42 -21.05 -9.92
CA GLY A 13 3.14 -21.84 -8.92
C GLY A 13 3.91 -21.02 -7.90
N ILE A 14 3.60 -19.73 -7.77
CA ILE A 14 4.23 -18.84 -6.77
C ILE A 14 3.76 -19.27 -5.38
N LYS A 15 4.74 -19.54 -4.50
CA LYS A 15 4.53 -19.79 -3.08
C LYS A 15 5.26 -18.71 -2.29
N GLY A 16 4.76 -18.38 -1.11
CA GLY A 16 5.30 -17.29 -0.29
C GLY A 16 4.72 -15.94 -0.68
N ILE A 17 3.39 -15.86 -0.65
CA ILE A 17 2.61 -14.65 -0.91
C ILE A 17 2.37 -13.96 0.42
N THR A 18 2.60 -12.66 0.47
CA THR A 18 2.19 -11.80 1.57
C THR A 18 1.07 -10.88 1.11
N ILE A 19 0.02 -10.77 1.91
CA ILE A 19 -1.09 -9.86 1.67
C ILE A 19 -1.16 -8.88 2.81
N CYS A 20 -1.13 -7.61 2.46
CA CYS A 20 -1.34 -6.51 3.38
C CYS A 20 -2.66 -5.83 3.06
N ALA A 21 -3.52 -5.74 4.06
CA ALA A 21 -4.75 -4.97 3.95
C ALA A 21 -4.59 -3.70 4.77
N SER A 22 -4.82 -2.54 4.15
CA SER A 22 -5.07 -1.34 4.95
C SER A 22 -6.36 -1.59 5.73
N SER A 23 -6.21 -1.73 7.05
CA SER A 23 -7.34 -2.04 7.92
C SER A 23 -8.40 -0.99 7.72
N LEU A 24 -9.58 -1.37 7.24
CA LEU A 24 -10.76 -0.70 7.71
C LEU A 24 -12.02 -1.42 7.24
N GLY A 25 -12.72 -1.94 8.15
CA GLY A 25 -14.14 -2.27 8.09
C GLY A 25 -14.47 -3.45 7.17
N LYS A 26 -15.15 -3.21 6.08
CA LYS A 26 -15.75 -4.24 5.22
C LYS A 26 -14.79 -5.07 4.36
N ALA A 27 -13.51 -4.79 4.37
CA ALA A 27 -12.50 -5.61 3.70
C ALA A 27 -12.14 -6.90 4.48
N HIS A 28 -12.69 -7.06 5.68
CA HIS A 28 -12.41 -8.22 6.54
C HIS A 28 -12.95 -9.55 5.98
N ASP A 29 -14.10 -9.55 5.36
CA ASP A 29 -14.78 -10.79 4.99
C ASP A 29 -14.02 -11.65 3.96
N PRO A 30 -13.41 -11.09 2.90
CA PRO A 30 -12.57 -11.89 1.98
C PRO A 30 -11.15 -12.15 2.49
N ILE A 31 -10.70 -11.43 3.54
CA ILE A 31 -9.33 -11.55 4.09
C ILE A 31 -9.25 -12.65 5.16
N VAL A 32 -10.35 -12.95 5.86
CA VAL A 32 -10.37 -13.96 6.93
C VAL A 32 -9.85 -15.32 6.47
N PRO A 33 -10.25 -15.90 5.34
CA PRO A 33 -9.67 -17.14 4.84
C PRO A 33 -8.18 -17.04 4.50
N MET A 34 -7.71 -15.84 4.13
CA MET A 34 -6.31 -15.59 3.80
C MET A 34 -5.44 -15.41 5.06
N ILE A 35 -6.04 -14.97 6.17
CA ILE A 35 -5.40 -14.92 7.49
C ILE A 35 -5.18 -16.34 8.03
N GLU A 36 -6.12 -17.25 7.79
CA GLU A 36 -6.01 -18.65 8.17
C GLU A 36 -4.87 -19.36 7.46
N ASP A 37 -4.53 -18.94 6.23
CA ASP A 37 -3.34 -19.40 5.49
C ASP A 37 -2.01 -18.73 5.93
N GLY A 38 -2.06 -17.81 6.89
CA GLY A 38 -0.88 -17.37 7.65
C GLY A 38 -0.10 -16.18 7.09
N THR A 39 -0.69 -15.32 6.24
CA THR A 39 0.10 -14.34 5.49
C THR A 39 -0.41 -12.89 5.48
N VAL A 40 -1.27 -12.49 6.41
CA VAL A 40 -1.78 -11.10 6.44
C VAL A 40 -1.15 -10.27 7.56
N THR A 41 -0.63 -9.11 7.23
CA THR A 41 -0.04 -8.15 8.18
C THR A 41 -0.71 -6.78 8.08
N CYS A 42 -0.78 -6.03 9.17
CA CYS A 42 -1.41 -4.71 9.25
C CYS A 42 -0.41 -3.56 9.02
N ASN A 43 -0.89 -2.46 8.45
CA ASN A 43 -0.08 -1.30 8.09
C ASN A 43 -0.21 -0.10 9.02
N VAL A 44 0.80 0.74 8.92
CA VAL A 44 0.90 2.07 9.52
C VAL A 44 0.14 3.09 8.68
N VAL A 45 -0.57 3.97 9.34
CA VAL A 45 -1.15 5.18 8.74
C VAL A 45 -0.49 6.40 9.39
N VAL A 46 0.11 7.25 8.57
CA VAL A 46 0.53 8.59 9.02
C VAL A 46 -0.58 9.56 8.63
N GLY A 47 -1.20 10.19 9.63
CA GLY A 47 -2.21 11.20 9.40
C GLY A 47 -1.64 12.48 8.79
N SER A 48 -2.46 13.25 8.10
CA SER A 48 -2.09 14.57 7.56
C SER A 48 -1.70 15.60 8.63
N ASP A 49 -2.06 15.32 9.88
CA ASP A 49 -1.68 16.08 11.08
C ASP A 49 -0.28 15.71 11.61
N GLY A 50 0.44 14.83 10.93
CA GLY A 50 1.75 14.34 11.34
C GLY A 50 1.72 13.38 12.53
N ILE A 51 0.52 13.00 12.99
CA ILE A 51 0.37 12.00 14.04
C ILE A 51 0.53 10.63 13.42
N ILE A 52 1.50 9.87 13.92
CA ILE A 52 1.67 8.46 13.56
C ILE A 52 0.59 7.68 14.29
N THR A 53 -0.40 7.19 13.54
CA THR A 53 -1.40 6.27 14.07
C THR A 53 -1.03 4.85 13.68
N GLY A 54 -0.59 4.08 14.63
CA GLY A 54 -0.11 2.72 14.42
C GLY A 54 1.41 2.63 14.47
N ALA A 55 1.92 1.44 14.22
CA ALA A 55 3.34 1.16 14.15
C ALA A 55 3.72 0.67 12.75
N GLN A 56 4.99 0.73 12.40
CA GLN A 56 5.51 0.18 11.15
C GLN A 56 5.08 -1.29 10.95
N GLY A 57 4.91 -2.04 12.02
CA GLY A 57 4.50 -3.44 12.01
C GLY A 57 5.51 -4.33 11.31
N GLY A 58 5.08 -5.53 10.94
CA GLY A 58 5.92 -6.50 10.23
C GLY A 58 5.83 -6.40 8.69
N HIS A 59 5.11 -5.41 8.14
CA HIS A 59 4.88 -5.36 6.70
C HIS A 59 6.16 -5.20 5.87
N PRO A 60 7.09 -4.31 6.21
CA PRO A 60 8.34 -4.19 5.46
C PRO A 60 9.14 -5.49 5.44
N ASP A 61 9.19 -6.20 6.57
CA ASP A 61 9.91 -7.46 6.70
C ASP A 61 9.27 -8.58 5.87
N THR A 62 7.94 -8.68 5.97
CA THR A 62 7.20 -9.71 5.20
C THR A 62 7.19 -9.40 3.71
N ALA A 63 7.11 -8.12 3.32
CA ALA A 63 7.20 -7.70 1.93
C ALA A 63 8.59 -7.98 1.35
N ALA A 64 9.65 -7.68 2.10
CA ALA A 64 11.02 -7.96 1.66
C ALA A 64 11.31 -9.46 1.51
N GLY A 65 10.68 -10.31 2.34
CA GLY A 65 10.86 -11.76 2.30
C GLY A 65 9.90 -12.52 1.39
N ALA A 66 8.83 -11.90 0.93
CA ALA A 66 7.82 -12.54 0.10
C ALA A 66 8.25 -12.65 -1.37
N LYS A 67 7.77 -13.68 -2.07
CA LYS A 67 7.91 -13.79 -3.52
C LYS A 67 6.85 -12.99 -4.27
N CYS A 68 5.77 -12.65 -3.61
CA CYS A 68 4.73 -11.78 -4.12
C CYS A 68 4.07 -11.06 -2.95
N THR A 69 4.05 -9.74 -3.02
CA THR A 69 3.42 -8.86 -2.04
C THR A 69 2.19 -8.20 -2.64
N ILE A 70 1.04 -8.41 -2.03
CA ILE A 70 -0.23 -7.84 -2.45
C ILE A 70 -0.70 -6.86 -1.38
N VAL A 71 -0.99 -5.63 -1.78
CA VAL A 71 -1.62 -4.62 -0.94
C VAL A 71 -3.09 -4.50 -1.34
N ILE A 72 -3.98 -4.57 -0.37
CA ILE A 72 -5.41 -4.36 -0.55
C ILE A 72 -5.80 -3.09 0.20
N ALA A 73 -6.34 -2.13 -0.51
CA ALA A 73 -6.82 -0.88 0.06
C ALA A 73 -8.06 -0.38 -0.71
N PRO A 74 -9.02 0.28 -0.05
CA PRO A 74 -10.01 1.05 -0.80
C PRO A 74 -9.30 2.20 -1.52
N LEU A 75 -9.82 2.64 -2.67
CA LEU A 75 -9.25 3.78 -3.38
C LEU A 75 -9.31 5.05 -2.53
N LEU A 76 -10.37 5.18 -1.74
CA LEU A 76 -10.61 6.32 -0.87
C LEU A 76 -10.87 5.85 0.56
N GLN A 77 -10.27 6.53 1.52
CA GLN A 77 -10.53 6.36 2.94
C GLN A 77 -11.33 7.55 3.46
N GLY A 78 -12.66 7.45 3.36
CA GLY A 78 -13.54 8.60 3.55
C GLY A 78 -13.34 9.61 2.42
N ARG A 79 -12.72 10.76 2.73
CA ARG A 79 -12.41 11.84 1.76
C ARG A 79 -10.91 11.91 1.44
N ILE A 80 -10.13 10.97 1.89
CA ILE A 80 -8.67 10.94 1.71
C ILE A 80 -8.33 9.92 0.64
N PRO A 81 -7.56 10.27 -0.40
CA PRO A 81 -7.08 9.30 -1.40
C PRO A 81 -6.08 8.33 -0.75
N ALA A 82 -6.25 7.04 -1.00
CA ALA A 82 -5.32 6.02 -0.50
C ALA A 82 -4.05 5.93 -1.36
N ILE A 83 -4.11 6.44 -2.59
CA ILE A 83 -2.99 6.47 -3.53
C ILE A 83 -2.68 7.92 -3.84
N CYS A 84 -1.46 8.35 -3.54
CA CYS A 84 -1.00 9.73 -3.68
C CYS A 84 0.27 9.80 -4.53
N THR A 85 0.56 10.97 -5.08
CA THR A 85 1.79 11.23 -5.83
C THR A 85 3.03 11.05 -4.96
N ASN A 86 2.96 11.49 -3.71
CA ASN A 86 4.07 11.39 -2.76
C ASN A 86 3.57 10.79 -1.44
N VAL A 87 4.37 9.89 -0.88
CA VAL A 87 4.14 9.34 0.46
C VAL A 87 4.84 10.23 1.48
N THR A 88 4.14 10.57 2.54
CA THR A 88 4.67 11.44 3.61
C THR A 88 5.89 10.82 4.31
N THR A 89 5.82 9.53 4.59
CA THR A 89 6.91 8.76 5.21
C THR A 89 6.85 7.34 4.66
N VAL A 90 7.97 6.86 4.12
CA VAL A 90 8.06 5.50 3.59
C VAL A 90 8.31 4.53 4.73
N THR A 91 7.36 3.61 4.94
CA THR A 91 7.48 2.53 5.93
C THR A 91 7.65 1.17 5.29
N THR A 92 7.35 1.06 4.00
CA THR A 92 7.59 -0.12 3.17
C THR A 92 8.08 0.34 1.82
N PRO A 93 9.26 -0.08 1.37
CA PRO A 93 9.79 0.30 0.06
C PRO A 93 8.87 -0.14 -1.07
N GLY A 94 8.54 0.77 -2.00
CA GLY A 94 7.61 0.50 -3.10
C GLY A 94 8.06 -0.63 -4.04
N GLU A 95 9.36 -0.86 -4.15
CA GLU A 95 9.91 -1.98 -4.93
C GLU A 95 9.60 -3.36 -4.35
N THR A 96 9.18 -3.44 -3.09
CA THR A 96 8.78 -4.70 -2.45
C THR A 96 7.29 -4.98 -2.60
N VAL A 97 6.50 -4.07 -3.17
CA VAL A 97 5.07 -4.23 -3.43
C VAL A 97 4.86 -4.61 -4.89
N ASP A 98 4.24 -5.76 -5.13
CA ASP A 98 4.05 -6.30 -6.48
C ASP A 98 2.68 -5.96 -7.06
N VAL A 99 1.63 -6.00 -6.24
CA VAL A 99 0.25 -5.78 -6.69
C VAL A 99 -0.48 -4.89 -5.68
N VAL A 100 -1.22 -3.92 -6.19
CA VAL A 100 -2.18 -3.11 -5.42
C VAL A 100 -3.59 -3.40 -5.92
N ILE A 101 -4.47 -3.81 -5.04
CA ILE A 101 -5.89 -4.10 -5.36
C ILE A 101 -6.76 -3.08 -4.64
N THR A 102 -7.57 -2.38 -5.42
CA THR A 102 -8.57 -1.45 -4.91
C THR A 102 -9.97 -1.87 -5.34
N ASP A 103 -10.99 -1.17 -4.89
CA ASP A 103 -12.36 -1.29 -5.37
C ASP A 103 -12.56 -0.71 -6.79
N TYR A 104 -11.59 0.03 -7.30
CA TYR A 104 -11.62 0.65 -8.64
C TYR A 104 -10.75 -0.06 -9.68
N GLY A 105 -9.77 -0.85 -9.26
CA GLY A 105 -8.90 -1.56 -10.20
C GLY A 105 -7.71 -2.22 -9.52
N ILE A 106 -6.86 -2.84 -10.33
CA ILE A 106 -5.70 -3.60 -9.91
C ILE A 106 -4.48 -3.04 -10.64
N ALA A 107 -3.51 -2.55 -9.88
CA ALA A 107 -2.24 -2.10 -10.40
C ALA A 107 -1.14 -3.13 -10.10
N ILE A 108 -0.37 -3.50 -11.11
CA ILE A 108 0.77 -4.40 -11.00
C ILE A 108 2.04 -3.57 -11.14
N ASN A 109 3.01 -3.80 -10.25
CA ASN A 109 4.30 -3.15 -10.31
C ASN A 109 4.95 -3.41 -11.69
N PRO A 110 5.39 -2.37 -12.43
CA PRO A 110 6.00 -2.54 -13.74
C PRO A 110 7.24 -3.43 -13.76
N ARG A 111 7.89 -3.66 -12.63
CA ARG A 111 9.01 -4.61 -12.50
C ARG A 111 8.59 -6.07 -12.60
N ARG A 112 7.31 -6.36 -12.37
CA ARG A 112 6.75 -7.72 -12.36
C ARG A 112 6.12 -8.05 -13.72
N GLN A 113 6.97 -8.09 -14.75
CA GLN A 113 6.54 -8.44 -16.11
C GLN A 113 5.93 -9.85 -16.19
N ASP A 114 6.36 -10.75 -15.32
CA ASP A 114 5.81 -12.09 -15.16
C ASP A 114 4.32 -12.04 -14.74
N LEU A 115 3.96 -11.20 -13.77
CA LEU A 115 2.59 -11.02 -13.31
C LEU A 115 1.74 -10.29 -14.36
N ILE A 116 2.29 -9.27 -15.01
CA ILE A 116 1.60 -8.53 -16.07
C ILE A 116 1.23 -9.49 -17.20
N GLU A 117 2.17 -10.29 -17.68
CA GLU A 117 1.94 -11.23 -18.76
C GLU A 117 0.92 -12.33 -18.38
N CYS A 118 0.98 -12.82 -17.14
CA CYS A 118 0.02 -13.81 -16.63
C CYS A 118 -1.41 -13.26 -16.56
N MET A 119 -1.57 -12.01 -16.15
CA MET A 119 -2.89 -11.44 -15.86
C MET A 119 -3.52 -10.68 -17.03
N LYS A 120 -2.78 -10.38 -18.10
CA LYS A 120 -3.29 -9.55 -19.22
C LYS A 120 -4.59 -10.07 -19.85
N ASP A 121 -4.76 -11.38 -19.91
CA ASP A 121 -5.92 -12.03 -20.54
C ASP A 121 -6.93 -12.57 -19.50
N SER A 122 -6.76 -12.25 -18.24
CA SER A 122 -7.61 -12.76 -17.14
C SER A 122 -8.99 -12.11 -17.04
N GLY A 123 -9.23 -11.01 -17.77
CA GLY A 123 -10.45 -10.21 -17.66
C GLY A 123 -10.52 -9.37 -16.37
N LEU A 124 -9.43 -9.31 -15.61
CA LEU A 124 -9.32 -8.45 -14.43
C LEU A 124 -9.24 -6.96 -14.85
N PRO A 125 -9.77 -6.02 -14.04
CA PRO A 125 -9.68 -4.57 -14.31
C PRO A 125 -8.27 -4.06 -14.01
N LEU A 126 -7.32 -4.42 -14.87
CA LEU A 126 -5.93 -3.98 -14.75
C LEU A 126 -5.80 -2.51 -15.16
N CYS A 127 -5.03 -1.78 -14.40
CA CYS A 127 -4.70 -0.38 -14.66
C CYS A 127 -3.31 -0.05 -14.08
N THR A 128 -2.83 1.16 -14.34
CA THR A 128 -1.60 1.65 -13.70
C THR A 128 -1.89 2.23 -12.32
N ILE A 129 -0.86 2.37 -11.50
CA ILE A 129 -1.00 3.01 -10.18
C ILE A 129 -1.32 4.51 -10.34
N GLU A 130 -0.81 5.13 -11.41
CA GLU A 130 -1.10 6.51 -11.77
C GLU A 130 -2.57 6.70 -12.14
N GLU A 131 -3.17 5.77 -12.88
CA GLU A 131 -4.60 5.82 -13.22
C GLU A 131 -5.48 5.71 -11.96
N LEU A 132 -5.10 4.87 -10.99
CA LEU A 132 -5.80 4.78 -9.71
C LEU A 132 -5.67 6.09 -8.90
N ARG A 133 -4.48 6.69 -8.86
CA ARG A 133 -4.27 8.01 -8.24
C ARG A 133 -5.15 9.06 -8.89
N ASP A 134 -5.16 9.13 -10.22
CA ASP A 134 -5.90 10.14 -10.96
C ASP A 134 -7.42 9.99 -10.76
N GLN A 135 -7.91 8.76 -10.68
CA GLN A 135 -9.30 8.48 -10.31
C GLN A 135 -9.61 8.96 -8.87
N ALA A 136 -8.72 8.71 -7.92
CA ALA A 136 -8.87 9.19 -6.55
C ALA A 136 -8.93 10.73 -6.52
N TYR A 137 -7.99 11.40 -7.18
CA TYR A 137 -7.93 12.86 -7.23
C TYR A 137 -9.10 13.49 -7.98
N ALA A 138 -9.68 12.81 -8.97
CA ALA A 138 -10.90 13.27 -9.63
C ALA A 138 -12.09 13.34 -8.66
N ILE A 139 -12.09 12.53 -7.60
CA ILE A 139 -13.16 12.48 -6.59
C ILE A 139 -12.87 13.42 -5.41
N THR A 140 -11.63 13.45 -4.93
CA THR A 140 -11.25 14.15 -3.68
C THR A 140 -10.58 15.50 -3.92
N GLY A 141 -10.07 15.76 -5.10
CA GLY A 141 -9.00 16.72 -5.35
C GLY A 141 -7.62 16.15 -4.97
N GLU A 142 -6.57 16.78 -5.44
CA GLU A 142 -5.20 16.50 -5.01
C GLU A 142 -5.01 17.05 -3.58
N PRO A 143 -4.49 16.27 -2.64
CA PRO A 143 -4.24 16.75 -1.29
C PRO A 143 -3.15 17.83 -1.26
N ASP A 144 -3.33 18.85 -0.44
CA ASP A 144 -2.29 19.83 -0.20
C ASP A 144 -1.05 19.16 0.41
N PRO A 145 0.16 19.55 -0.03
CA PRO A 145 1.38 18.97 0.50
C PRO A 145 1.58 19.35 1.97
N VAL A 146 1.94 18.36 2.78
CA VAL A 146 2.26 18.59 4.19
C VAL A 146 3.48 19.50 4.31
N GLN A 147 3.38 20.56 5.09
CA GLN A 147 4.49 21.46 5.36
C GLN A 147 5.31 20.96 6.54
N PHE A 148 6.53 20.51 6.25
CA PHE A 148 7.46 20.03 7.26
C PHE A 148 8.36 21.12 7.79
N GLY A 149 8.72 21.01 9.09
CA GLY A 149 9.85 21.70 9.69
C GLY A 149 11.18 21.01 9.37
N ASP A 150 12.24 21.58 9.89
CA ASP A 150 13.62 21.05 9.68
C ASP A 150 13.99 19.96 10.68
N LYS A 151 13.20 19.79 11.74
CA LYS A 151 13.48 18.85 12.81
C LYS A 151 13.05 17.44 12.46
N VAL A 152 13.99 16.51 12.53
CA VAL A 152 13.72 15.06 12.48
C VAL A 152 13.29 14.61 13.87
N VAL A 153 12.10 14.01 13.98
CA VAL A 153 11.51 13.54 15.24
C VAL A 153 11.55 12.03 15.38
N GLY A 154 11.82 11.30 14.29
CA GLY A 154 11.93 9.86 14.28
C GLY A 154 12.66 9.35 13.05
N ILE A 155 13.10 8.11 13.11
CA ILE A 155 13.77 7.40 12.02
C ILE A 155 13.00 6.12 11.75
N ILE A 156 12.79 5.81 10.48
CA ILE A 156 12.23 4.54 10.03
C ILE A 156 13.42 3.65 9.65
N GLU A 157 13.62 2.62 10.44
CA GLU A 157 14.76 1.70 10.29
C GLU A 157 14.27 0.34 9.78
N ALA A 158 14.95 -0.22 8.81
CA ALA A 158 14.75 -1.57 8.34
C ALA A 158 15.39 -2.59 9.32
N ARG A 159 15.02 -3.87 9.20
CA ARG A 159 15.53 -4.93 10.07
C ARG A 159 17.04 -5.11 10.00
N ASP A 160 17.66 -4.78 8.89
CA ASP A 160 19.12 -4.84 8.69
C ASP A 160 19.88 -3.63 9.26
N GLY A 161 19.15 -2.67 9.87
CA GLY A 161 19.71 -1.44 10.43
C GLY A 161 19.86 -0.30 9.41
N SER A 162 19.46 -0.50 8.16
CA SER A 162 19.44 0.59 7.17
C SER A 162 18.30 1.57 7.45
N ILE A 163 18.53 2.85 7.17
CA ILE A 163 17.48 3.88 7.31
C ILE A 163 16.67 3.91 6.03
N MET A 164 15.37 3.65 6.15
CA MET A 164 14.42 3.73 5.04
C MET A 164 13.93 5.16 4.80
N ASP A 165 13.60 5.87 5.90
CA ASP A 165 13.10 7.23 5.84
C ASP A 165 13.20 7.93 7.21
N VAL A 166 12.80 9.18 7.27
CA VAL A 166 12.73 9.97 8.49
C VAL A 166 11.35 10.55 8.70
N VAL A 167 10.93 10.63 9.95
CA VAL A 167 9.72 11.35 10.36
C VAL A 167 10.13 12.77 10.71
N ARG A 168 9.53 13.76 10.06
CA ARG A 168 9.80 15.17 10.28
C ARG A 168 8.69 15.82 11.10
N GLU A 169 9.04 16.83 11.86
CA GLU A 169 8.09 17.71 12.52
C GLU A 169 7.19 18.38 11.47
N VAL A 170 5.88 18.40 11.71
CA VAL A 170 4.92 19.15 10.90
C VAL A 170 4.86 20.57 11.42
N LYS A 171 4.89 21.57 10.53
CA LYS A 171 4.68 22.96 10.91
C LYS A 171 3.23 23.16 11.36
N GLU A 172 3.02 23.95 12.41
CA GLU A 172 1.69 24.33 12.82
C GLU A 172 0.98 25.05 11.66
N TYR A 173 -0.21 24.58 11.32
CA TYR A 173 -1.08 25.27 10.37
C TYR A 173 -1.76 26.42 11.10
N SER A 174 -1.51 27.66 10.67
CA SER A 174 -2.36 28.78 11.04
C SER A 174 -3.57 28.78 10.10
N PHE A 175 -4.73 28.55 10.64
CA PHE A 175 -5.97 28.82 9.94
C PHE A 175 -6.24 30.33 10.06
N ASP A 176 -5.88 31.11 9.05
CA ASP A 176 -6.29 32.52 8.91
C ASP A 176 -7.72 32.60 8.35
#